data_8c8d7f1e412ce8d4845a85f4017a7a80
#
_entry.id   8c8d7f1e412ce8d4845a85f4017a7a80
#
_cell.length_a   1.000
_cell.length_b   1.000
_cell.length_c   1.000
_cell.angle_alpha   90.00
_cell.angle_beta   90.00
_cell.angle_gamma   90.00
#
_symmetry.space_group_name_H-M   'P 1'
#
loop_
_entity.id
_entity.type
_entity.pdbx_description
1 polymer ?
#
loop_
_entity_poly.entity_id
_entity_poly.type
_entity_poly.pdbx_seq_one_letter_code
_entity_poly.pdbx_strand_id
1 'polypeptide(L)'
;MDSIVTRNVARSKDWLSNQVFPLWFEKGIHAGDGGFVEALSLRGEILDLPRRAMVQARQIYAFRTGMDMGCFPEARTRAVVARAAAFLIERYSAPSGAFFHSIPSASKPGNEQPDLYTQAFALFGLANAYAAAPEASIKRRALALVDYLRRERRAPGGGYTELEDGRFVLRSNPHMHLFEAAIAWLRADEDPRWKELAAEILDLCLTKFVDPETGALCERFAGDWTPERTDGRFVFEPGHHYEWSWLITLHAESRGLDATQVPLRLYRIAEARGVSPGGDAYDEVWSDGVPKKKSSRFWPQGERTKSAARLGAHAPDGEKPGFARSADMALESLSRYLQTPEPGLWRDTLLENGQFREEPVKASSLYHIINAIEEYAALRPGLTSSR
;
A
#
# COMPACT_ATOMS: atom_id res chain seq x y z
N MET A 1 -7.65 9.95 -28.19
CA MET A 1 -7.08 9.73 -26.85
C MET A 1 -6.78 11.11 -26.26
N ASP A 2 -7.15 11.34 -25.00
CA ASP A 2 -6.91 12.63 -24.32
C ASP A 2 -5.39 12.89 -24.26
N SER A 3 -4.94 14.05 -24.77
CA SER A 3 -3.50 14.39 -24.84
C SER A 3 -2.83 14.46 -23.47
N ILE A 4 -3.60 14.78 -22.43
CA ILE A 4 -3.10 14.83 -21.04
C ILE A 4 -2.81 13.42 -20.54
N VAL A 5 -3.74 12.49 -20.73
CA VAL A 5 -3.58 11.09 -20.30
C VAL A 5 -2.38 10.46 -20.99
N THR A 6 -2.28 10.57 -22.30
CA THR A 6 -1.15 10.02 -23.07
C THR A 6 0.19 10.55 -22.56
N ARG A 7 0.28 11.85 -22.30
CA ARG A 7 1.48 12.48 -21.76
C ARG A 7 1.81 12.00 -20.33
N ASN A 8 0.82 11.94 -19.45
CA ASN A 8 1.02 11.51 -18.06
C ASN A 8 1.47 10.04 -17.99
N VAL A 9 0.84 9.15 -18.77
CA VAL A 9 1.24 7.74 -18.84
C VAL A 9 2.65 7.60 -19.40
N ALA A 10 2.97 8.29 -20.50
CA ALA A 10 4.30 8.24 -21.12
C ALA A 10 5.38 8.76 -20.13
N ARG A 11 5.17 9.92 -19.50
CA ARG A 11 6.07 10.50 -18.49
C ARG A 11 6.32 9.55 -17.32
N SER A 12 5.27 8.96 -16.78
CA SER A 12 5.38 8.06 -15.63
C SER A 12 6.12 6.76 -15.98
N LYS A 13 5.82 6.17 -17.15
CA LYS A 13 6.53 4.98 -17.62
C LYS A 13 7.99 5.27 -17.93
N ASP A 14 8.29 6.39 -18.58
CA ASP A 14 9.65 6.84 -18.85
C ASP A 14 10.46 6.99 -17.55
N TRP A 15 9.88 7.67 -16.54
CA TRP A 15 10.49 7.84 -15.22
C TRP A 15 10.78 6.50 -14.54
N LEU A 16 9.82 5.55 -14.54
CA LEU A 16 10.04 4.21 -14.01
C LEU A 16 11.15 3.46 -14.76
N SER A 17 11.09 3.43 -16.10
CA SER A 17 11.98 2.61 -16.93
C SER A 17 13.41 3.16 -16.98
N ASN A 18 13.58 4.49 -17.05
CA ASN A 18 14.86 5.13 -17.33
C ASN A 18 15.52 5.74 -16.09
N GLN A 19 14.81 5.87 -14.97
CA GLN A 19 15.36 6.48 -13.77
C GLN A 19 15.22 5.56 -12.54
N VAL A 20 14.00 5.12 -12.20
CA VAL A 20 13.74 4.34 -10.96
C VAL A 20 14.39 2.95 -11.04
N PHE A 21 13.98 2.14 -12.02
CA PHE A 21 14.45 0.75 -12.05
C PHE A 21 15.95 0.62 -12.27
N PRO A 22 16.62 1.40 -13.14
CA PRO A 22 18.08 1.38 -13.21
C PRO A 22 18.76 1.68 -11.88
N LEU A 23 18.34 2.74 -11.19
CA LEU A 23 18.89 3.14 -9.88
C LEU A 23 18.64 2.09 -8.80
N TRP A 24 17.38 1.68 -8.63
CA TRP A 24 16.99 0.74 -7.56
C TRP A 24 17.46 -0.68 -7.83
N PHE A 25 17.71 -1.03 -9.08
CA PHE A 25 18.35 -2.31 -9.42
C PHE A 25 19.84 -2.31 -9.06
N GLU A 26 20.53 -1.19 -9.26
CA GLU A 26 21.95 -1.05 -8.94
C GLU A 26 22.18 -0.87 -7.45
N LYS A 27 21.45 0.05 -6.79
CA LYS A 27 21.68 0.48 -5.40
C LYS A 27 20.65 -0.06 -4.40
N GLY A 28 19.45 -0.40 -4.87
CA GLY A 28 18.37 -0.89 -4.02
C GLY A 28 18.51 -2.34 -3.58
N ILE A 29 19.42 -3.11 -4.20
CA ILE A 29 19.69 -4.52 -3.88
C ILE A 29 21.04 -4.60 -3.17
N HIS A 30 21.05 -5.18 -1.96
CA HIS A 30 22.27 -5.35 -1.19
C HIS A 30 23.20 -6.39 -1.81
N ALA A 31 24.41 -5.99 -2.19
CA ALA A 31 25.34 -6.82 -2.96
C ALA A 31 25.77 -8.11 -2.25
N GLY A 32 25.84 -8.08 -0.91
CA GLY A 32 26.32 -9.22 -0.11
C GLY A 32 25.31 -10.37 0.02
N ASP A 33 24.00 -10.07 0.11
CA ASP A 33 22.97 -11.09 0.39
C ASP A 33 21.78 -11.04 -0.59
N GLY A 34 21.67 -9.97 -1.40
CA GLY A 34 20.65 -9.82 -2.41
C GLY A 34 19.24 -9.49 -1.91
N GLY A 35 19.09 -9.19 -0.62
CA GLY A 35 17.88 -8.55 -0.10
C GLY A 35 17.86 -7.07 -0.46
N PHE A 36 16.69 -6.44 -0.35
CA PHE A 36 16.56 -5.01 -0.62
C PHE A 36 17.09 -4.17 0.55
N VAL A 37 17.68 -3.01 0.23
CA VAL A 37 18.10 -2.01 1.20
C VAL A 37 16.88 -1.30 1.80
N GLU A 38 17.02 -0.74 3.00
CA GLU A 38 15.92 -0.05 3.69
C GLU A 38 15.62 1.32 3.07
N ALA A 39 16.66 2.08 2.76
CA ALA A 39 16.55 3.44 2.23
C ALA A 39 17.84 3.90 1.55
N LEU A 40 17.68 4.90 0.70
CA LEU A 40 18.77 5.70 0.13
C LEU A 40 18.75 7.12 0.71
N SER A 41 19.87 7.83 0.70
CA SER A 41 19.89 9.27 0.87
C SER A 41 19.29 9.98 -0.34
N LEU A 42 18.97 11.27 -0.25
CA LEU A 42 18.57 12.09 -1.41
C LEU A 42 19.68 12.27 -2.47
N ARG A 43 20.89 11.76 -2.19
CA ARG A 43 22.02 11.68 -3.14
C ARG A 43 22.21 10.26 -3.71
N GLY A 44 21.29 9.33 -3.39
CA GLY A 44 21.36 7.95 -3.86
C GLY A 44 22.41 7.09 -3.14
N GLU A 45 22.84 7.43 -1.94
CA GLU A 45 23.76 6.64 -1.12
C GLU A 45 22.97 5.63 -0.28
N ILE A 46 23.45 4.40 -0.17
CA ILE A 46 22.83 3.37 0.67
C ILE A 46 23.02 3.73 2.15
N LEU A 47 21.93 3.74 2.91
CA LEU A 47 21.95 4.01 4.34
C LEU A 47 22.07 2.71 5.15
N ASP A 48 22.94 2.68 6.15
CA ASP A 48 23.09 1.55 7.09
C ASP A 48 21.95 1.57 8.12
N LEU A 49 20.85 0.93 7.77
CA LEU A 49 19.63 0.83 8.57
C LEU A 49 19.19 -0.63 8.72
N PRO A 50 18.57 -1.01 9.86
CA PRO A 50 17.89 -2.30 9.98
C PRO A 50 16.88 -2.47 8.85
N ARG A 51 16.91 -3.62 8.18
CA ARG A 51 16.05 -3.89 7.01
C ARG A 51 14.77 -4.59 7.45
N ARG A 52 13.62 -3.94 7.21
CA ARG A 52 12.31 -4.46 7.58
C ARG A 52 11.81 -5.50 6.57
N ALA A 53 11.11 -6.52 7.08
CA ALA A 53 10.49 -7.55 6.24
C ALA A 53 9.46 -6.95 5.26
N MET A 54 8.70 -5.95 5.72
CA MET A 54 7.72 -5.27 4.87
C MET A 54 8.37 -4.55 3.67
N VAL A 55 9.61 -4.09 3.79
CA VAL A 55 10.36 -3.49 2.66
C VAL A 55 10.67 -4.56 1.62
N GLN A 56 11.13 -5.75 2.05
CA GLN A 56 11.37 -6.85 1.13
C GLN A 56 10.09 -7.21 0.36
N ALA A 57 8.97 -7.34 1.06
CA ALA A 57 7.68 -7.66 0.48
C ALA A 57 7.17 -6.61 -0.51
N ARG A 58 7.25 -5.32 -0.16
CA ARG A 58 6.83 -4.22 -1.03
C ARG A 58 7.71 -4.10 -2.27
N GLN A 59 8.99 -4.36 -2.15
CA GLN A 59 9.91 -4.34 -3.29
C GLN A 59 9.68 -5.55 -4.23
N ILE A 60 9.36 -6.74 -3.70
CA ILE A 60 8.92 -7.88 -4.51
C ILE A 60 7.73 -7.48 -5.40
N TYR A 61 6.71 -6.84 -4.82
CA TYR A 61 5.57 -6.32 -5.57
C TYR A 61 5.99 -5.28 -6.60
N ALA A 62 6.77 -4.27 -6.19
CA ALA A 62 7.14 -3.16 -7.07
C ALA A 62 7.95 -3.64 -8.30
N PHE A 63 8.89 -4.56 -8.10
CA PHE A 63 9.67 -5.11 -9.22
C PHE A 63 8.81 -5.98 -10.13
N ARG A 64 7.94 -6.82 -9.56
CA ARG A 64 6.99 -7.61 -10.35
C ARG A 64 6.08 -6.71 -11.18
N THR A 65 5.44 -5.72 -10.57
CA THR A 65 4.56 -4.77 -11.26
C THR A 65 5.30 -4.02 -12.37
N GLY A 66 6.54 -3.57 -12.12
CA GLY A 66 7.37 -2.94 -13.15
C GLY A 66 7.66 -3.84 -14.34
N MET A 67 7.83 -5.14 -14.09
CA MET A 67 7.95 -6.14 -15.15
C MET A 67 6.64 -6.27 -15.94
N ASP A 68 5.50 -6.41 -15.25
CA ASP A 68 4.18 -6.57 -15.88
C ASP A 68 3.81 -5.32 -16.72
N MET A 69 4.25 -4.14 -16.31
CA MET A 69 4.11 -2.89 -17.05
C MET A 69 5.08 -2.75 -18.23
N GLY A 70 6.03 -3.67 -18.39
CA GLY A 70 7.08 -3.60 -19.42
C GLY A 70 8.15 -2.53 -19.16
N CYS A 71 8.27 -2.05 -17.92
CA CYS A 71 9.27 -1.05 -17.52
C CYS A 71 10.66 -1.64 -17.29
N PHE A 72 10.78 -2.98 -17.18
CA PHE A 72 12.06 -3.63 -16.89
C PHE A 72 12.13 -5.05 -17.50
N PRO A 73 13.33 -5.57 -17.87
CA PRO A 73 13.47 -6.87 -18.51
C PRO A 73 12.97 -8.03 -17.65
N GLU A 74 12.08 -8.87 -18.21
CA GLU A 74 11.38 -9.94 -17.51
C GLU A 74 12.32 -10.94 -16.82
N ALA A 75 13.26 -11.53 -17.54
CA ALA A 75 14.14 -12.58 -17.02
C ALA A 75 14.95 -12.09 -15.81
N ARG A 76 15.44 -10.85 -15.87
CA ARG A 76 16.23 -10.24 -14.80
C ARG A 76 15.36 -9.94 -13.57
N THR A 77 14.13 -9.49 -13.79
CA THR A 77 13.18 -9.17 -12.71
C THR A 77 12.71 -10.43 -12.02
N ARG A 78 12.39 -11.49 -12.76
CA ARG A 78 12.01 -12.79 -12.16
C ARG A 78 13.12 -13.32 -11.24
N ALA A 79 14.39 -13.23 -11.64
CA ALA A 79 15.51 -13.65 -10.79
C ALA A 79 15.62 -12.83 -9.49
N VAL A 80 15.39 -11.50 -9.56
CA VAL A 80 15.39 -10.64 -8.37
C VAL A 80 14.22 -10.98 -7.44
N VAL A 81 13.01 -11.13 -7.97
CA VAL A 81 11.81 -11.48 -7.20
C VAL A 81 11.98 -12.83 -6.51
N ALA A 82 12.46 -13.86 -7.21
CA ALA A 82 12.71 -15.18 -6.64
C ALA A 82 13.75 -15.12 -5.50
N ARG A 83 14.87 -14.43 -5.71
CA ARG A 83 15.91 -14.24 -4.70
C ARG A 83 15.41 -13.48 -3.47
N ALA A 84 14.63 -12.41 -3.68
CA ALA A 84 14.06 -11.61 -2.60
C ALA A 84 13.02 -12.41 -1.79
N ALA A 85 12.24 -13.27 -2.43
CA ALA A 85 11.31 -14.16 -1.76
C ALA A 85 12.05 -15.20 -0.90
N ALA A 86 13.11 -15.82 -1.43
CA ALA A 86 13.98 -16.74 -0.67
C ALA A 86 14.60 -16.01 0.53
N PHE A 87 15.16 -14.81 0.30
CA PHE A 87 15.74 -13.99 1.37
C PHE A 87 14.72 -13.62 2.46
N LEU A 88 13.49 -13.23 2.09
CA LEU A 88 12.41 -12.96 3.04
C LEU A 88 12.09 -14.21 3.88
N ILE A 89 11.99 -15.38 3.25
CA ILE A 89 11.69 -16.62 3.94
C ILE A 89 12.86 -17.03 4.88
N GLU A 90 14.09 -17.02 4.38
CA GLU A 90 15.24 -17.52 5.11
C GLU A 90 15.67 -16.63 6.28
N ARG A 91 15.59 -15.31 6.10
CA ARG A 91 16.14 -14.35 7.07
C ARG A 91 15.14 -13.81 8.06
N TYR A 92 13.84 -13.86 7.76
CA TYR A 92 12.81 -13.26 8.62
C TYR A 92 11.84 -14.29 9.22
N SER A 93 11.92 -15.57 8.87
CA SER A 93 11.02 -16.57 9.46
C SER A 93 11.38 -16.85 10.92
N ALA A 94 10.37 -16.70 11.78
CA ALA A 94 10.44 -17.14 13.17
C ALA A 94 10.02 -18.61 13.32
N PRO A 95 10.50 -19.34 14.33
CA PRO A 95 10.07 -20.72 14.62
C PRO A 95 8.57 -20.87 14.88
N SER A 96 7.91 -19.81 15.35
CA SER A 96 6.45 -19.76 15.59
C SER A 96 5.61 -19.85 14.31
N GLY A 97 6.19 -19.57 13.15
CA GLY A 97 5.49 -19.38 11.87
C GLY A 97 5.24 -17.92 11.53
N ALA A 98 5.65 -16.99 12.37
CA ALA A 98 5.64 -15.54 12.08
C ALA A 98 6.83 -15.11 11.23
N PHE A 99 6.86 -13.81 10.91
CA PHE A 99 8.04 -13.12 10.38
C PHE A 99 8.53 -12.06 11.38
N PHE A 100 9.83 -11.94 11.56
CA PHE A 100 10.45 -10.86 12.32
C PHE A 100 10.23 -9.51 11.65
N HIS A 101 10.06 -8.45 12.44
CA HIS A 101 9.89 -7.10 11.92
C HIS A 101 11.09 -6.65 11.07
N SER A 102 12.32 -6.81 11.60
CA SER A 102 13.54 -6.41 10.88
C SER A 102 14.75 -7.21 11.28
N ILE A 103 15.70 -7.35 10.36
CA ILE A 103 17.04 -7.89 10.61
C ILE A 103 18.02 -6.73 10.89
N PRO A 104 19.13 -7.01 11.63
CA PRO A 104 20.10 -5.98 11.97
C PRO A 104 20.80 -5.39 10.73
N SER A 105 21.32 -4.18 10.89
CA SER A 105 22.33 -3.57 10.03
C SER A 105 23.73 -3.75 10.63
N ALA A 106 24.75 -3.22 9.98
CA ALA A 106 26.10 -3.26 10.52
C ALA A 106 26.23 -2.47 11.85
N SER A 107 25.46 -1.39 12.00
CA SER A 107 25.56 -0.48 13.16
C SER A 107 24.37 -0.56 14.14
N LYS A 108 23.26 -1.21 13.78
CA LYS A 108 22.02 -1.21 14.59
C LYS A 108 21.40 -2.59 14.69
N PRO A 109 20.84 -2.96 15.87
CA PRO A 109 20.13 -4.22 16.06
C PRO A 109 18.84 -4.25 15.23
N GLY A 110 18.38 -5.45 14.87
CA GLY A 110 17.06 -5.69 14.31
C GLY A 110 15.98 -5.70 15.39
N ASN A 111 14.74 -5.90 14.95
CA ASN A 111 13.58 -6.10 15.81
C ASN A 111 12.91 -7.42 15.45
N GLU A 112 12.88 -8.36 16.39
CA GLU A 112 12.28 -9.70 16.19
C GLU A 112 10.79 -9.76 16.54
N GLN A 113 10.19 -8.66 17.00
CA GLN A 113 8.76 -8.64 17.34
C GLN A 113 7.90 -8.85 16.06
N PRO A 114 6.96 -9.80 16.10
CA PRO A 114 6.13 -10.12 14.96
C PRO A 114 4.86 -9.25 14.96
N ASP A 115 4.99 -7.95 14.68
CA ASP A 115 3.84 -7.05 14.54
C ASP A 115 2.94 -7.49 13.36
N LEU A 116 1.64 -7.23 13.45
CA LEU A 116 0.64 -7.67 12.46
C LEU A 116 0.87 -7.02 11.09
N TYR A 117 1.31 -5.77 11.08
CA TYR A 117 1.60 -5.04 9.85
C TYR A 117 2.70 -5.73 9.02
N THR A 118 3.75 -6.18 9.69
CA THR A 118 4.82 -6.99 9.05
C THR A 118 4.27 -8.31 8.51
N GLN A 119 3.40 -9.00 9.28
CA GLN A 119 2.80 -10.26 8.81
C GLN A 119 1.95 -10.06 7.56
N ALA A 120 1.16 -9.00 7.52
CA ALA A 120 0.34 -8.65 6.36
C ALA A 120 1.19 -8.45 5.10
N PHE A 121 2.27 -7.66 5.20
CA PHE A 121 3.16 -7.46 4.06
C PHE A 121 3.97 -8.70 3.70
N ALA A 122 4.41 -9.50 4.66
CA ALA A 122 5.07 -10.77 4.34
C ALA A 122 4.13 -11.67 3.52
N LEU A 123 2.85 -11.77 3.92
CA LEU A 123 1.84 -12.52 3.18
C LEU A 123 1.63 -11.96 1.77
N PHE A 124 1.59 -10.64 1.63
CA PHE A 124 1.46 -9.94 0.35
C PHE A 124 2.68 -10.16 -0.57
N GLY A 125 3.89 -10.05 -0.03
CA GLY A 125 5.13 -10.30 -0.78
C GLY A 125 5.22 -11.74 -1.29
N LEU A 126 4.82 -12.72 -0.45
CA LEU A 126 4.76 -14.13 -0.85
C LEU A 126 3.73 -14.37 -1.96
N ALA A 127 2.55 -13.70 -1.93
CA ALA A 127 1.56 -13.79 -3.00
C ALA A 127 2.12 -13.30 -4.34
N ASN A 128 2.83 -12.16 -4.31
CA ASN A 128 3.43 -11.58 -5.50
C ASN A 128 4.60 -12.40 -6.05
N ALA A 129 5.41 -13.00 -5.18
CA ALA A 129 6.45 -13.93 -5.58
C ALA A 129 5.87 -15.21 -6.20
N TYR A 130 4.83 -15.78 -5.57
CA TYR A 130 4.12 -16.95 -6.08
C TYR A 130 3.48 -16.69 -7.44
N ALA A 131 2.86 -15.53 -7.64
CA ALA A 131 2.29 -15.14 -8.92
C ALA A 131 3.35 -15.00 -10.03
N ALA A 132 4.57 -14.57 -9.68
CA ALA A 132 5.69 -14.49 -10.65
C ALA A 132 6.28 -15.86 -11.01
N ALA A 133 6.37 -16.76 -10.00
CA ALA A 133 6.89 -18.13 -10.15
C ALA A 133 6.23 -19.03 -9.08
N PRO A 134 5.20 -19.83 -9.42
CA PRO A 134 4.50 -20.69 -8.48
C PRO A 134 5.42 -21.79 -7.91
N GLU A 135 5.78 -21.63 -6.63
CA GLU A 135 6.57 -22.62 -5.90
C GLU A 135 5.81 -23.11 -4.66
N ALA A 136 5.74 -24.43 -4.46
CA ALA A 136 5.05 -25.04 -3.33
C ALA A 136 5.62 -24.60 -1.96
N SER A 137 6.90 -24.27 -1.89
CA SER A 137 7.59 -23.73 -0.69
C SER A 137 7.01 -22.39 -0.27
N ILE A 138 6.79 -21.48 -1.20
CA ILE A 138 6.21 -20.15 -0.97
C ILE A 138 4.77 -20.30 -0.43
N LYS A 139 3.94 -21.12 -1.09
CA LYS A 139 2.57 -21.39 -0.65
C LYS A 139 2.54 -22.00 0.76
N ARG A 140 3.34 -23.04 1.03
CA ARG A 140 3.42 -23.64 2.38
C ARG A 140 3.80 -22.62 3.44
N ARG A 141 4.75 -21.73 3.15
CA ARG A 141 5.18 -20.68 4.09
C ARG A 141 4.08 -19.65 4.35
N ALA A 142 3.34 -19.26 3.32
CA ALA A 142 2.20 -18.35 3.45
C ALA A 142 1.06 -18.98 4.29
N LEU A 143 0.75 -20.24 4.06
CA LEU A 143 -0.25 -20.97 4.84
C LEU A 143 0.15 -21.13 6.31
N ALA A 144 1.42 -21.40 6.58
CA ALA A 144 1.95 -21.45 7.95
C ALA A 144 1.82 -20.09 8.66
N LEU A 145 1.96 -18.98 7.93
CA LEU A 145 1.71 -17.65 8.48
C LEU A 145 0.23 -17.41 8.83
N VAL A 146 -0.69 -17.83 7.97
CA VAL A 146 -2.14 -17.75 8.27
C VAL A 146 -2.48 -18.59 9.50
N ASP A 147 -1.92 -19.80 9.62
CA ASP A 147 -2.11 -20.66 10.78
C ASP A 147 -1.55 -20.02 12.07
N TYR A 148 -0.38 -19.35 11.99
CA TYR A 148 0.17 -18.57 13.11
C TYR A 148 -0.80 -17.45 13.52
N LEU A 149 -1.30 -16.64 12.57
CA LEU A 149 -2.24 -15.55 12.87
C LEU A 149 -3.50 -16.07 13.55
N ARG A 150 -4.06 -17.17 13.05
CA ARG A 150 -5.26 -17.80 13.61
C ARG A 150 -5.05 -18.35 15.03
N ARG A 151 -3.87 -18.88 15.32
CA ARG A 151 -3.55 -19.50 16.62
C ARG A 151 -3.12 -18.48 17.67
N GLU A 152 -2.27 -17.50 17.30
CA GLU A 152 -1.55 -16.65 18.26
C GLU A 152 -2.04 -15.20 18.30
N ARG A 153 -2.77 -14.75 17.27
CA ARG A 153 -3.04 -13.32 17.11
C ARG A 153 -4.54 -12.98 17.03
N ARG A 154 -5.40 -13.96 17.23
CA ARG A 154 -6.86 -13.73 17.21
C ARG A 154 -7.30 -12.68 18.21
N ALA A 155 -8.05 -11.66 17.75
CA ALA A 155 -8.67 -10.68 18.60
C ALA A 155 -10.08 -11.11 19.05
N PRO A 156 -10.53 -10.71 20.24
CA PRO A 156 -11.94 -10.84 20.62
C PRO A 156 -12.83 -10.08 19.62
N GLY A 157 -13.89 -10.71 19.19
CA GLY A 157 -14.83 -10.10 18.22
C GLY A 157 -14.39 -10.15 16.76
N GLY A 158 -13.34 -10.94 16.41
CA GLY A 158 -12.84 -11.15 15.06
C GLY A 158 -11.57 -10.35 14.73
N GLY A 159 -10.94 -10.71 13.61
CA GLY A 159 -9.67 -10.11 13.21
C GLY A 159 -8.49 -10.51 14.11
N TYR A 160 -7.46 -9.67 14.13
CA TYR A 160 -6.17 -9.98 14.74
C TYR A 160 -5.62 -8.79 15.55
N THR A 161 -4.83 -9.07 16.57
CA THR A 161 -4.18 -8.05 17.41
C THR A 161 -2.91 -7.53 16.74
N GLU A 162 -2.70 -6.21 16.78
CA GLU A 162 -1.42 -5.59 16.48
C GLU A 162 -0.52 -5.57 17.72
N LEU A 163 0.79 -5.54 17.53
CA LEU A 163 1.76 -5.44 18.61
C LEU A 163 2.49 -4.10 18.54
N GLU A 164 2.09 -3.16 19.39
CA GLU A 164 2.71 -1.84 19.54
C GLU A 164 3.37 -1.72 20.92
N ASP A 165 4.65 -1.37 20.98
CA ASP A 165 5.40 -1.16 22.23
C ASP A 165 5.22 -2.31 23.26
N GLY A 166 5.20 -3.56 22.77
CA GLY A 166 5.03 -4.76 23.59
C GLY A 166 3.60 -4.99 24.08
N ARG A 167 2.60 -4.26 23.57
CA ARG A 167 1.18 -4.39 23.94
C ARG A 167 0.34 -4.81 22.73
N PHE A 168 -0.65 -5.67 22.97
CA PHE A 168 -1.64 -5.98 21.96
C PHE A 168 -2.70 -4.87 21.89
N VAL A 169 -2.90 -4.36 20.68
CA VAL A 169 -3.84 -3.29 20.36
C VAL A 169 -4.66 -3.65 19.12
N LEU A 170 -5.72 -2.91 18.83
CA LEU A 170 -6.56 -3.10 17.65
C LEU A 170 -6.41 -1.91 16.71
N ARG A 171 -6.11 -2.19 15.44
CA ARG A 171 -5.84 -1.19 14.39
C ARG A 171 -6.48 -1.58 13.07
N SER A 172 -7.02 -0.63 12.33
CA SER A 172 -7.53 -0.86 10.97
C SER A 172 -6.43 -1.10 9.95
N ASN A 173 -5.34 -0.35 10.01
CA ASN A 173 -4.26 -0.34 9.02
C ASN A 173 -3.64 -1.73 8.76
N PRO A 174 -3.20 -2.54 9.75
CA PRO A 174 -2.69 -3.88 9.47
C PRO A 174 -3.72 -4.81 8.82
N HIS A 175 -5.00 -4.66 9.15
CA HIS A 175 -6.08 -5.45 8.55
C HIS A 175 -6.31 -5.06 7.09
N MET A 176 -6.17 -3.78 6.74
CA MET A 176 -6.22 -3.33 5.35
C MET A 176 -5.20 -4.08 4.49
N HIS A 177 -3.96 -4.18 4.95
CA HIS A 177 -2.92 -4.90 4.23
C HIS A 177 -3.06 -6.44 4.29
N LEU A 178 -3.70 -6.99 5.33
CA LEU A 178 -4.13 -8.40 5.31
C LEU A 178 -5.19 -8.65 4.25
N PHE A 179 -6.14 -7.74 4.07
CA PHE A 179 -7.15 -7.81 3.02
C PHE A 179 -6.49 -7.71 1.63
N GLU A 180 -5.57 -6.79 1.46
CA GLU A 180 -4.77 -6.66 0.24
C GLU A 180 -4.00 -7.95 -0.09
N ALA A 181 -3.34 -8.53 0.91
CA ALA A 181 -2.63 -9.81 0.77
C ALA A 181 -3.57 -10.95 0.39
N ALA A 182 -4.75 -11.02 1.01
CA ALA A 182 -5.76 -12.03 0.70
C ALA A 182 -6.28 -11.89 -0.74
N ILE A 183 -6.51 -10.66 -1.23
CA ILE A 183 -6.88 -10.38 -2.62
C ILE A 183 -5.76 -10.82 -3.58
N ALA A 184 -4.50 -10.54 -3.25
CA ALA A 184 -3.36 -10.96 -4.07
C ALA A 184 -3.27 -12.50 -4.17
N TRP A 185 -3.48 -13.22 -3.08
CA TRP A 185 -3.54 -14.68 -3.06
C TRP A 185 -4.75 -15.24 -3.82
N LEU A 186 -5.94 -14.64 -3.68
CA LEU A 186 -7.14 -15.06 -4.44
C LEU A 186 -6.95 -15.00 -5.96
N ARG A 187 -6.05 -14.14 -6.44
CA ARG A 187 -5.70 -14.04 -7.86
C ARG A 187 -4.64 -15.06 -8.28
N ALA A 188 -3.87 -15.58 -7.34
CA ALA A 188 -2.71 -16.43 -7.61
C ALA A 188 -2.95 -17.92 -7.29
N ASP A 189 -3.91 -18.23 -6.41
CA ASP A 189 -4.13 -19.59 -5.87
C ASP A 189 -5.58 -19.79 -5.43
N GLU A 190 -6.07 -21.04 -5.51
CA GLU A 190 -7.46 -21.41 -5.22
C GLU A 190 -7.70 -21.95 -3.80
N ASP A 191 -6.71 -21.90 -2.90
CA ASP A 191 -6.87 -22.38 -1.53
C ASP A 191 -8.00 -21.61 -0.81
N PRO A 192 -9.00 -22.30 -0.21
CA PRO A 192 -10.17 -21.64 0.38
C PRO A 192 -9.84 -20.66 1.51
N ARG A 193 -8.69 -20.83 2.17
CA ARG A 193 -8.24 -19.93 3.27
C ARG A 193 -8.06 -18.49 2.84
N TRP A 194 -7.73 -18.24 1.58
CA TRP A 194 -7.63 -16.88 1.03
C TRP A 194 -8.99 -16.20 0.96
N LYS A 195 -10.02 -16.95 0.55
CA LYS A 195 -11.40 -16.46 0.51
C LYS A 195 -11.94 -16.20 1.91
N GLU A 196 -11.67 -17.12 2.85
CA GLU A 196 -12.06 -16.98 4.25
C GLU A 196 -11.42 -15.72 4.88
N LEU A 197 -10.12 -15.54 4.68
CA LEU A 197 -9.40 -14.36 5.21
C LEU A 197 -9.94 -13.07 4.60
N ALA A 198 -10.12 -12.99 3.28
CA ALA A 198 -10.67 -11.82 2.64
C ALA A 198 -12.09 -11.48 3.14
N ALA A 199 -12.96 -12.49 3.27
CA ALA A 199 -14.32 -12.30 3.76
C ALA A 199 -14.35 -11.82 5.22
N GLU A 200 -13.51 -12.40 6.08
CA GLU A 200 -13.40 -12.01 7.48
C GLU A 200 -12.96 -10.55 7.63
N ILE A 201 -11.92 -10.14 6.92
CA ILE A 201 -11.40 -8.77 7.05
C ILE A 201 -12.35 -7.75 6.41
N LEU A 202 -13.01 -8.10 5.32
CA LEU A 202 -14.03 -7.23 4.73
C LEU A 202 -15.23 -7.03 5.69
N ASP A 203 -15.73 -8.10 6.29
CA ASP A 203 -16.82 -8.02 7.29
C ASP A 203 -16.41 -7.14 8.47
N LEU A 204 -15.20 -7.32 9.00
CA LEU A 204 -14.66 -6.50 10.08
C LEU A 204 -14.58 -5.01 9.68
N CYS A 205 -14.15 -4.71 8.46
CA CYS A 205 -14.12 -3.33 7.94
C CYS A 205 -15.52 -2.73 7.91
N LEU A 206 -16.48 -3.44 7.34
CA LEU A 206 -17.85 -2.96 7.15
C LEU A 206 -18.64 -2.82 8.46
N THR A 207 -18.36 -3.67 9.45
CA THR A 207 -19.11 -3.72 10.71
C THR A 207 -18.44 -3.00 11.88
N LYS A 208 -17.09 -2.82 11.84
CA LYS A 208 -16.31 -2.27 12.97
C LYS A 208 -15.50 -1.03 12.60
N PHE A 209 -14.88 -0.99 11.41
CA PHE A 209 -13.98 0.11 11.08
C PHE A 209 -14.73 1.34 10.56
N VAL A 210 -15.81 1.14 9.81
CA VAL A 210 -16.63 2.24 9.32
C VAL A 210 -17.59 2.69 10.41
N ASP A 211 -17.40 3.90 10.91
CA ASP A 211 -18.28 4.50 11.92
C ASP A 211 -19.68 4.72 11.34
N PRO A 212 -20.74 4.19 11.96
CA PRO A 212 -22.09 4.24 11.39
C PRO A 212 -22.69 5.64 11.32
N GLU A 213 -22.26 6.56 12.21
CA GLU A 213 -22.79 7.92 12.27
C GLU A 213 -22.16 8.81 11.18
N THR A 214 -20.82 8.79 11.08
CA THR A 214 -20.09 9.66 10.15
C THR A 214 -19.83 9.00 8.80
N GLY A 215 -19.76 7.66 8.78
CA GLY A 215 -19.32 6.85 7.65
C GLY A 215 -17.82 6.93 7.38
N ALA A 216 -17.07 7.60 8.23
CA ALA A 216 -15.61 7.64 8.14
C ALA A 216 -14.97 6.38 8.73
N LEU A 217 -13.78 6.06 8.28
CA LEU A 217 -13.00 4.93 8.75
C LEU A 217 -12.26 5.30 10.04
N CYS A 218 -12.40 4.48 11.07
CA CYS A 218 -11.65 4.60 12.32
C CYS A 218 -10.32 3.88 12.23
N GLU A 219 -9.27 4.46 12.85
CA GLU A 219 -7.91 3.91 12.80
C GLU A 219 -7.56 3.07 14.03
N ARG A 220 -8.12 3.43 15.19
CA ARG A 220 -7.74 2.91 16.50
C ARG A 220 -8.95 2.48 17.30
N PHE A 221 -8.84 1.35 17.98
CA PHE A 221 -9.94 0.74 18.71
C PHE A 221 -9.50 0.24 20.08
N ALA A 222 -10.44 0.30 21.04
CA ALA A 222 -10.33 -0.45 22.29
C ALA A 222 -10.49 -1.96 22.06
N GLY A 223 -10.27 -2.77 23.10
CA GLY A 223 -10.20 -4.23 22.99
C GLY A 223 -11.46 -4.96 22.50
N ASP A 224 -12.56 -4.26 22.34
CA ASP A 224 -13.85 -4.75 21.83
C ASP A 224 -14.24 -4.17 20.46
N TRP A 225 -13.28 -3.54 19.76
CA TRP A 225 -13.48 -2.80 18.50
C TRP A 225 -14.30 -1.52 18.65
N THR A 226 -14.45 -0.99 19.85
CA THR A 226 -15.02 0.36 20.05
C THR A 226 -14.00 1.42 19.59
N PRO A 227 -14.38 2.38 18.73
CA PRO A 227 -13.46 3.44 18.28
C PRO A 227 -12.90 4.26 19.44
N GLU A 228 -11.57 4.46 19.46
CA GLU A 228 -10.93 5.38 20.41
C GLU A 228 -11.28 6.82 20.03
N ARG A 229 -11.88 7.57 20.99
CA ARG A 229 -12.30 8.95 20.77
C ARG A 229 -11.60 9.91 21.74
N THR A 230 -11.32 11.12 21.25
CA THR A 230 -10.87 12.27 22.06
C THR A 230 -11.88 13.39 21.85
N ASP A 231 -12.46 13.88 22.94
CA ASP A 231 -13.53 14.90 22.90
C ASP A 231 -14.66 14.55 21.92
N GLY A 232 -15.09 13.29 21.92
CA GLY A 232 -16.12 12.76 21.03
C GLY A 232 -15.69 12.50 19.58
N ARG A 233 -14.47 12.87 19.18
CA ARG A 233 -13.92 12.73 17.83
C ARG A 233 -12.92 11.59 17.75
N PHE A 234 -12.80 10.97 16.60
CA PHE A 234 -11.70 10.07 16.25
C PHE A 234 -10.88 10.64 15.09
N VAL A 235 -9.68 10.10 14.93
CA VAL A 235 -8.78 10.45 13.83
C VAL A 235 -8.98 9.49 12.69
N PHE A 236 -8.98 10.01 11.46
CA PHE A 236 -8.86 9.21 10.26
C PHE A 236 -7.72 9.72 9.37
N GLU A 237 -7.17 8.82 8.57
CA GLU A 237 -6.20 9.14 7.52
C GLU A 237 -6.93 9.13 6.16
N PRO A 238 -6.97 10.26 5.43
CA PRO A 238 -7.57 10.29 4.08
C PRO A 238 -7.00 9.24 3.13
N GLY A 239 -5.68 8.99 3.24
CA GLY A 239 -5.01 7.95 2.47
C GLY A 239 -5.61 6.56 2.68
N HIS A 240 -5.93 6.17 3.91
CA HIS A 240 -6.57 4.88 4.21
C HIS A 240 -8.01 4.81 3.70
N HIS A 241 -8.74 5.93 3.67
CA HIS A 241 -10.05 5.98 3.03
C HIS A 241 -9.97 5.67 1.54
N TYR A 242 -8.99 6.25 0.84
CA TYR A 242 -8.74 5.97 -0.57
C TYR A 242 -8.31 4.52 -0.78
N GLU A 243 -7.42 4.00 0.05
CA GLU A 243 -6.87 2.65 -0.07
C GLU A 243 -7.95 1.58 0.19
N TRP A 244 -8.76 1.72 1.25
CA TRP A 244 -9.91 0.85 1.49
C TRP A 244 -10.94 0.94 0.36
N SER A 245 -11.23 2.14 -0.13
CA SER A 245 -12.13 2.34 -1.27
C SER A 245 -11.65 1.56 -2.50
N TRP A 246 -10.37 1.66 -2.81
CA TRP A 246 -9.74 0.92 -3.90
C TRP A 246 -9.79 -0.59 -3.68
N LEU A 247 -9.39 -1.08 -2.50
CA LEU A 247 -9.34 -2.51 -2.18
C LEU A 247 -10.72 -3.19 -2.20
N ILE A 248 -11.73 -2.55 -1.63
CA ILE A 248 -13.10 -3.11 -1.62
C ILE A 248 -13.64 -3.18 -3.05
N THR A 249 -13.42 -2.15 -3.87
CA THR A 249 -13.82 -2.15 -5.27
C THR A 249 -13.11 -3.24 -6.06
N LEU A 250 -11.79 -3.36 -5.89
CA LEU A 250 -10.96 -4.39 -6.52
C LEU A 250 -11.40 -5.82 -6.17
N HIS A 251 -11.74 -6.05 -4.89
CA HIS A 251 -12.25 -7.34 -4.42
C HIS A 251 -13.62 -7.65 -5.03
N ALA A 252 -14.53 -6.70 -5.03
CA ALA A 252 -15.87 -6.87 -5.60
C ALA A 252 -15.82 -7.20 -7.09
N GLU A 253 -15.01 -6.47 -7.88
CA GLU A 253 -14.78 -6.77 -9.30
C GLU A 253 -14.33 -8.23 -9.51
N SER A 254 -13.32 -8.65 -8.72
CA SER A 254 -12.77 -10.02 -8.83
C SER A 254 -13.80 -11.12 -8.52
N ARG A 255 -14.90 -10.75 -7.85
CA ARG A 255 -15.99 -11.64 -7.45
C ARG A 255 -17.27 -11.46 -8.25
N GLY A 256 -17.32 -10.50 -9.18
CA GLY A 256 -18.54 -10.14 -9.90
C GLY A 256 -19.64 -9.56 -9.00
N LEU A 257 -19.25 -8.88 -7.91
CA LEU A 257 -20.15 -8.27 -6.94
C LEU A 257 -20.23 -6.75 -7.15
N ASP A 258 -21.37 -6.16 -6.78
CA ASP A 258 -21.51 -4.70 -6.70
C ASP A 258 -21.05 -4.21 -5.31
N ALA A 259 -20.04 -3.36 -5.27
CA ALA A 259 -19.48 -2.83 -4.04
C ALA A 259 -19.48 -1.30 -3.98
N THR A 260 -20.26 -0.62 -4.79
CA THR A 260 -20.11 0.83 -5.05
C THR A 260 -20.44 1.74 -3.87
N GLN A 261 -21.30 1.33 -2.93
CA GLN A 261 -21.81 2.23 -1.88
C GLN A 261 -20.76 2.62 -0.82
N VAL A 262 -20.13 1.64 -0.15
CA VAL A 262 -19.15 1.94 0.91
C VAL A 262 -17.85 2.53 0.33
N PRO A 263 -17.22 1.96 -0.70
CA PRO A 263 -16.07 2.55 -1.35
C PRO A 263 -16.29 4.00 -1.79
N LEU A 264 -17.40 4.28 -2.43
CA LEU A 264 -17.76 5.62 -2.89
C LEU A 264 -17.94 6.59 -1.73
N ARG A 265 -18.54 6.15 -0.62
CA ARG A 265 -18.71 6.96 0.59
C ARG A 265 -17.36 7.31 1.22
N LEU A 266 -16.48 6.33 1.41
CA LEU A 266 -15.12 6.54 1.94
C LEU A 266 -14.36 7.55 1.07
N TYR A 267 -14.37 7.35 -0.24
CA TYR A 267 -13.73 8.26 -1.20
C TYR A 267 -14.28 9.69 -1.07
N ARG A 268 -15.60 9.87 -1.05
CA ARG A 268 -16.23 11.20 -0.96
C ARG A 268 -15.93 11.91 0.36
N ILE A 269 -15.85 11.18 1.47
CA ILE A 269 -15.45 11.74 2.78
C ILE A 269 -14.01 12.25 2.70
N ALA A 270 -13.09 11.46 2.15
CA ALA A 270 -11.70 11.85 1.99
C ALA A 270 -11.54 13.07 1.07
N GLU A 271 -12.26 13.13 -0.06
CA GLU A 271 -12.26 14.29 -0.96
C GLU A 271 -12.81 15.56 -0.27
N ALA A 272 -13.90 15.42 0.48
CA ALA A 272 -14.57 16.58 1.07
C ALA A 272 -13.87 17.13 2.32
N ARG A 273 -13.18 16.29 3.08
CA ARG A 273 -12.63 16.65 4.40
C ARG A 273 -11.11 16.49 4.49
N GLY A 274 -10.53 15.67 3.64
CA GLY A 274 -9.14 15.25 3.70
C GLY A 274 -8.19 15.93 2.73
N VAL A 275 -8.68 16.80 1.83
CA VAL A 275 -7.86 17.48 0.82
C VAL A 275 -7.65 18.93 1.19
N SER A 276 -6.42 19.38 1.14
CA SER A 276 -6.03 20.77 1.41
C SER A 276 -6.50 21.72 0.29
N PRO A 277 -6.57 23.04 0.53
CA PRO A 277 -6.81 24.02 -0.53
C PRO A 277 -5.76 23.96 -1.66
N GLY A 278 -4.55 23.47 -1.37
CA GLY A 278 -3.49 23.25 -2.36
C GLY A 278 -3.65 21.97 -3.18
N GLY A 279 -4.66 21.16 -2.89
CA GLY A 279 -4.99 19.94 -3.64
C GLY A 279 -4.31 18.67 -3.14
N ASP A 280 -3.55 18.73 -2.03
CA ASP A 280 -2.90 17.56 -1.43
C ASP A 280 -3.75 16.94 -0.32
N ALA A 281 -3.80 15.64 -0.26
CA ALA A 281 -4.43 14.95 0.88
C ALA A 281 -3.59 15.12 2.13
N TYR A 282 -4.24 15.52 3.24
CA TYR A 282 -3.62 15.63 4.56
C TYR A 282 -3.21 14.26 5.12
N ASP A 283 -2.26 14.26 6.06
CA ASP A 283 -1.86 13.04 6.75
C ASP A 283 -2.93 12.56 7.72
N GLU A 284 -3.47 13.46 8.57
CA GLU A 284 -4.50 13.10 9.57
C GLU A 284 -5.56 14.21 9.68
N VAL A 285 -6.82 13.77 9.81
CA VAL A 285 -7.99 14.63 9.96
C VAL A 285 -8.86 14.12 11.10
N TRP A 286 -9.47 15.01 11.86
CA TRP A 286 -10.50 14.65 12.84
C TRP A 286 -11.81 14.28 12.13
N SER A 287 -12.63 13.43 12.74
CA SER A 287 -13.90 12.96 12.17
C SER A 287 -14.90 14.08 11.85
N ASP A 288 -14.74 15.27 12.44
CA ASP A 288 -15.50 16.49 12.12
C ASP A 288 -14.96 17.27 10.90
N GLY A 289 -13.85 16.81 10.29
CA GLY A 289 -13.24 17.43 9.12
C GLY A 289 -12.16 18.47 9.42
N VAL A 290 -11.82 18.69 10.68
CA VAL A 290 -10.73 19.59 11.07
C VAL A 290 -9.38 18.90 10.84
N PRO A 291 -8.45 19.45 10.05
CA PRO A 291 -7.13 18.88 9.88
C PRO A 291 -6.38 18.76 11.23
N LYS A 292 -5.90 17.56 11.54
CA LYS A 292 -5.08 17.29 12.74
C LYS A 292 -3.60 17.41 12.42
N LYS A 293 -3.17 16.86 11.28
CA LYS A 293 -1.84 17.05 10.72
C LYS A 293 -1.98 17.62 9.32
N LYS A 294 -1.50 18.83 9.13
CA LYS A 294 -1.57 19.55 7.87
C LYS A 294 -0.41 19.25 6.92
N SER A 295 0.54 18.40 7.33
CA SER A 295 1.50 17.80 6.41
C SER A 295 0.81 16.85 5.45
N SER A 296 1.46 16.61 4.31
CA SER A 296 0.95 15.70 3.27
C SER A 296 2.09 14.77 2.84
N ARG A 297 1.95 13.47 3.10
CA ARG A 297 2.87 12.48 2.55
C ARG A 297 2.52 12.18 1.09
N PHE A 298 3.48 11.60 0.34
CA PHE A 298 3.26 11.26 -1.07
C PHE A 298 2.25 10.12 -1.24
N TRP A 299 2.24 9.13 -0.31
CA TRP A 299 1.45 7.91 -0.48
C TRP A 299 -0.08 8.16 -0.51
N PRO A 300 -0.68 9.07 0.29
CA PRO A 300 -2.10 9.40 0.13
C PRO A 300 -2.45 9.96 -1.25
N GLN A 301 -1.52 10.63 -1.92
CA GLN A 301 -1.72 11.14 -3.29
C GLN A 301 -1.79 9.97 -4.29
N GLY A 302 -0.93 8.97 -4.10
CA GLY A 302 -0.97 7.72 -4.85
C GLY A 302 -2.28 6.96 -4.64
N GLU A 303 -2.72 6.81 -3.39
CA GLU A 303 -3.98 6.12 -3.05
C GLU A 303 -5.20 6.86 -3.63
N ARG A 304 -5.19 8.18 -3.58
CA ARG A 304 -6.21 9.02 -4.21
C ARG A 304 -6.27 8.80 -5.72
N THR A 305 -5.11 8.73 -6.40
CA THR A 305 -5.01 8.44 -7.84
C THR A 305 -5.65 7.10 -8.17
N LYS A 306 -5.29 6.04 -7.45
CA LYS A 306 -5.82 4.68 -7.63
C LYS A 306 -7.33 4.63 -7.44
N SER A 307 -7.79 5.15 -6.32
CA SER A 307 -9.20 5.12 -5.94
C SER A 307 -10.07 5.89 -6.94
N ALA A 308 -9.64 7.09 -7.37
CA ALA A 308 -10.34 7.87 -8.37
C ALA A 308 -10.43 7.13 -9.72
N ALA A 309 -9.33 6.54 -10.19
CA ALA A 309 -9.31 5.80 -11.45
C ALA A 309 -10.25 4.58 -11.39
N ARG A 310 -10.19 3.80 -10.31
CA ARG A 310 -10.97 2.56 -10.17
C ARG A 310 -12.46 2.82 -9.97
N LEU A 311 -12.84 3.72 -9.07
CA LEU A 311 -14.24 4.11 -8.91
C LEU A 311 -14.82 4.71 -10.18
N GLY A 312 -14.04 5.54 -10.88
CA GLY A 312 -14.45 6.12 -12.15
C GLY A 312 -14.75 5.08 -13.22
N ALA A 313 -14.03 3.95 -13.25
CA ALA A 313 -14.29 2.86 -14.19
C ALA A 313 -15.70 2.24 -14.00
N HIS A 314 -16.24 2.25 -12.78
CA HIS A 314 -17.56 1.74 -12.43
C HIS A 314 -18.63 2.83 -12.31
N ALA A 315 -18.25 4.08 -12.42
CA ALA A 315 -19.18 5.19 -12.29
C ALA A 315 -20.11 5.30 -13.50
N PRO A 316 -21.34 5.83 -13.33
CA PRO A 316 -22.18 6.24 -14.44
C PRO A 316 -21.45 7.22 -15.36
N ASP A 317 -21.73 7.19 -16.66
CA ASP A 317 -21.00 7.99 -17.66
C ASP A 317 -20.98 9.50 -17.33
N GLY A 318 -22.04 10.03 -16.75
CA GLY A 318 -22.12 11.43 -16.32
C GLY A 318 -21.17 11.80 -15.17
N GLU A 319 -20.74 10.83 -14.35
CA GLU A 319 -19.82 11.04 -13.22
C GLU A 319 -18.35 10.77 -13.58
N LYS A 320 -18.08 9.97 -14.61
CA LYS A 320 -16.71 9.62 -15.07
C LYS A 320 -15.78 10.82 -15.25
N PRO A 321 -16.23 11.96 -15.85
CA PRO A 321 -15.36 13.13 -15.99
C PRO A 321 -14.91 13.74 -14.66
N GLY A 322 -15.71 13.61 -13.59
CA GLY A 322 -15.36 14.05 -12.24
C GLY A 322 -14.20 13.21 -11.67
N PHE A 323 -14.32 11.88 -11.72
CA PHE A 323 -13.28 10.95 -11.31
C PHE A 323 -12.00 11.10 -12.15
N ALA A 324 -12.15 11.31 -13.46
CA ALA A 324 -11.03 11.56 -14.34
C ALA A 324 -10.21 12.77 -13.91
N ARG A 325 -10.86 13.91 -13.64
CA ARG A 325 -10.18 15.11 -13.14
C ARG A 325 -9.52 14.88 -11.78
N SER A 326 -10.19 14.17 -10.87
CA SER A 326 -9.61 13.87 -9.56
C SER A 326 -8.36 12.98 -9.67
N ALA A 327 -8.37 11.96 -10.54
CA ALA A 327 -7.21 11.13 -10.81
C ALA A 327 -6.05 11.93 -11.42
N ASP A 328 -6.33 12.85 -12.36
CA ASP A 328 -5.31 13.71 -12.98
C ASP A 328 -4.68 14.65 -11.95
N MET A 329 -5.48 15.28 -11.10
CA MET A 329 -5.02 16.19 -10.05
C MET A 329 -4.20 15.44 -8.99
N ALA A 330 -4.62 14.25 -8.59
CA ALA A 330 -3.90 13.43 -7.62
C ALA A 330 -2.55 12.96 -8.17
N LEU A 331 -2.49 12.53 -9.43
CA LEU A 331 -1.23 12.16 -10.09
C LEU A 331 -0.28 13.35 -10.25
N GLU A 332 -0.80 14.54 -10.55
CA GLU A 332 0.02 15.75 -10.62
C GLU A 332 0.56 16.13 -9.24
N SER A 333 -0.25 16.01 -8.17
CA SER A 333 0.21 16.16 -6.80
C SER A 333 1.33 15.17 -6.49
N LEU A 334 1.13 13.86 -6.76
CA LEU A 334 2.16 12.83 -6.59
C LEU A 334 3.45 13.19 -7.36
N SER A 335 3.33 13.69 -8.59
CA SER A 335 4.48 14.02 -9.44
C SER A 335 5.42 15.06 -8.84
N ARG A 336 4.93 15.94 -7.96
CA ARG A 336 5.79 16.93 -7.25
C ARG A 336 6.78 16.27 -6.30
N TYR A 337 6.39 15.17 -5.68
CA TYR A 337 7.25 14.39 -4.77
C TYR A 337 8.35 13.63 -5.52
N LEU A 338 8.17 13.37 -6.81
CA LEU A 338 9.14 12.68 -7.65
C LEU A 338 10.23 13.61 -8.24
N GLN A 339 10.14 14.91 -7.97
CA GLN A 339 11.12 15.91 -8.39
C GLN A 339 12.24 16.00 -7.37
N THR A 340 13.33 15.29 -7.62
CA THR A 340 14.52 15.24 -6.75
C THR A 340 15.77 15.60 -7.54
N PRO A 341 16.85 16.11 -6.87
CA PRO A 341 18.12 16.39 -7.55
C PRO A 341 18.74 15.16 -8.21
N GLU A 342 18.65 13.99 -7.57
CA GLU A 342 19.07 12.71 -8.15
C GLU A 342 17.86 12.03 -8.78
N PRO A 343 17.90 11.72 -10.10
CA PRO A 343 16.80 11.07 -10.79
C PRO A 343 16.46 9.67 -10.22
N GLY A 344 15.18 9.30 -10.23
CA GLY A 344 14.71 7.98 -9.76
C GLY A 344 14.52 7.88 -8.26
N LEU A 345 14.65 8.98 -7.53
CA LEU A 345 14.33 9.12 -6.11
C LEU A 345 13.00 9.87 -5.91
N TRP A 346 12.57 10.01 -4.67
CA TRP A 346 11.37 10.74 -4.28
C TRP A 346 11.50 11.38 -2.90
N ARG A 347 10.67 12.37 -2.63
CA ARG A 347 10.46 12.98 -1.32
C ARG A 347 9.28 12.31 -0.64
N ASP A 348 9.24 12.31 0.70
CA ASP A 348 8.16 11.65 1.44
C ASP A 348 7.11 12.66 1.93
N THR A 349 7.54 13.75 2.58
CA THR A 349 6.65 14.65 3.32
C THR A 349 6.72 16.08 2.84
N LEU A 350 5.57 16.64 2.42
CA LEU A 350 5.34 18.06 2.19
C LEU A 350 4.82 18.69 3.49
N LEU A 351 5.49 19.72 3.99
CA LEU A 351 5.13 20.45 5.20
C LEU A 351 4.04 21.50 4.91
N GLU A 352 3.36 21.99 5.95
CA GLU A 352 2.33 23.05 5.85
C GLU A 352 2.83 24.34 5.18
N ASN A 353 4.11 24.65 5.31
CA ASN A 353 4.74 25.81 4.67
C ASN A 353 5.09 25.61 3.18
N GLY A 354 4.72 24.47 2.58
CA GLY A 354 4.99 24.16 1.19
C GLY A 354 6.40 23.64 0.89
N GLN A 355 7.24 23.45 1.91
CA GLN A 355 8.59 22.88 1.75
C GLN A 355 8.58 21.37 1.97
N PHE A 356 9.40 20.65 1.24
CA PHE A 356 9.63 19.23 1.50
C PHE A 356 10.58 19.05 2.68
N ARG A 357 10.23 18.10 3.57
CA ARG A 357 11.14 17.65 4.62
C ARG A 357 12.32 16.91 3.98
N GLU A 358 13.53 17.20 4.47
CA GLU A 358 14.71 16.42 4.11
C GLU A 358 14.74 15.14 4.95
N GLU A 359 14.53 14.02 4.31
CA GLU A 359 14.49 12.70 4.94
C GLU A 359 14.94 11.61 3.95
N PRO A 360 15.32 10.41 4.45
CA PRO A 360 15.72 9.30 3.60
C PRO A 360 14.62 8.87 2.63
N VAL A 361 15.04 8.47 1.43
CA VAL A 361 14.19 7.87 0.40
C VAL A 361 13.94 6.41 0.77
N LYS A 362 12.80 6.13 1.38
CA LYS A 362 12.43 4.79 1.87
C LYS A 362 12.12 3.86 0.69
N ALA A 363 12.78 2.72 0.61
CA ALA A 363 12.51 1.73 -0.43
C ALA A 363 11.04 1.27 -0.44
N SER A 364 10.42 1.19 0.74
CA SER A 364 9.00 0.81 0.89
C SER A 364 8.02 1.71 0.15
N SER A 365 8.43 2.91 -0.23
CA SER A 365 7.57 3.91 -0.87
C SER A 365 7.27 3.62 -2.33
N LEU A 366 8.18 2.91 -3.03
CA LEU A 366 8.00 2.56 -4.44
C LEU A 366 6.72 1.76 -4.70
N TYR A 367 6.29 0.96 -3.74
CA TYR A 367 5.04 0.22 -3.76
C TYR A 367 3.81 1.12 -4.07
N HIS A 368 3.64 2.23 -3.34
CA HIS A 368 2.51 3.15 -3.57
C HIS A 368 2.64 3.89 -4.90
N ILE A 369 3.86 4.30 -5.26
CA ILE A 369 4.12 5.06 -6.49
C ILE A 369 3.79 4.22 -7.72
N ILE A 370 4.33 2.98 -7.78
CA ILE A 370 4.14 2.13 -8.96
C ILE A 370 2.69 1.68 -9.11
N ASN A 371 2.03 1.36 -7.98
CA ASN A 371 0.62 0.97 -7.98
C ASN A 371 -0.28 2.11 -8.49
N ALA A 372 -0.01 3.36 -8.06
CA ALA A 372 -0.74 4.52 -8.56
C ALA A 372 -0.55 4.72 -10.07
N ILE A 373 0.66 4.55 -10.56
CA ILE A 373 0.98 4.68 -12.00
C ILE A 373 0.32 3.55 -12.81
N GLU A 374 0.36 2.31 -12.31
CA GLU A 374 -0.28 1.15 -12.93
C GLU A 374 -1.79 1.36 -13.09
N GLU A 375 -2.48 1.67 -11.98
CA GLU A 375 -3.93 1.90 -11.98
C GLU A 375 -4.34 3.07 -12.88
N TYR A 376 -3.62 4.18 -12.80
CA TYR A 376 -3.86 5.32 -13.67
C TYR A 376 -3.68 4.96 -15.14
N ALA A 377 -2.61 4.27 -15.49
CA ALA A 377 -2.33 3.89 -16.87
C ALA A 377 -3.36 2.90 -17.44
N ALA A 378 -3.87 1.99 -16.60
CA ALA A 378 -4.84 0.99 -17.00
C ALA A 378 -6.26 1.55 -17.14
N LEU A 379 -6.70 2.41 -16.23
CA LEU A 379 -8.12 2.76 -16.09
C LEU A 379 -8.44 4.18 -16.56
N ARG A 380 -7.55 5.15 -16.35
CA ARG A 380 -7.83 6.57 -16.69
C ARG A 380 -8.19 6.80 -18.17
N PRO A 381 -7.60 6.08 -19.16
CA PRO A 381 -7.99 6.23 -20.56
C PRO A 381 -9.48 5.96 -20.83
N GLY A 382 -10.11 5.05 -20.08
CA GLY A 382 -11.53 4.70 -20.20
C GLY A 382 -12.49 5.69 -19.57
N LEU A 383 -12.01 6.68 -18.80
CA LEU A 383 -12.84 7.67 -18.12
C LEU A 383 -13.15 8.91 -18.98
N THR A 384 -12.61 9.00 -20.17
CA THR A 384 -12.99 10.03 -21.15
C THR A 384 -14.32 9.62 -21.76
N SER A 385 -15.33 10.51 -21.71
CA SER A 385 -16.61 10.28 -22.40
C SER A 385 -16.33 9.94 -23.86
N SER A 386 -16.85 8.80 -24.31
CA SER A 386 -17.07 8.55 -25.75
C SER A 386 -17.86 9.72 -26.31
N ARG A 387 -17.26 10.45 -27.25
CA ARG A 387 -17.94 11.48 -28.04
C ARG A 387 -19.01 10.85 -28.91
#